data_b503246fc184ec235788474f74c85442
#
_entry.id   b503246fc184ec235788474f74c85442
#
_cell.length_a   1.000
_cell.length_b   1.000
_cell.length_c   1.000
_cell.angle_alpha   90.00
_cell.angle_beta   90.00
_cell.angle_gamma   90.00
#
_symmetry.space_group_name_H-M   'P 1'
#
loop_
_entity.id
_entity.type
_entity.pdbx_description
1 polymer ?
#
loop_
_entity_poly.entity_id
_entity_poly.type
_entity_poly.pdbx_seq_one_letter_code
_entity_poly.pdbx_strand_id
1 'polypeptide(L)'
;MSMLRKYNLIVIALILSIVLFGFCNQVLAQQTIFNVPSADITEKGKIFVQHESQFSDDFGLFTNYGAYGIGKYTELDLTLFGVSTNNINNEVLGLGFKTTLPLHEKTETKLTFGSLIPISLRGNGVGGYTYSHLSTRLPKLQTRITSGVFIGTNILFGRDVICNISGIEQPVTKKLSIIMDWYSGKHANGFLIPGVSYAFNPALVLYAGYQIANNRSNGNNGFVIELAKFFSLR
;
A
#
# COMPACT_ATOMS: atom_id res chain seq x y z
N MET A 1 -10.94 16.40 -40.50
CA MET A 1 -11.39 15.96 -39.14
C MET A 1 -10.20 16.16 -38.23
N SER A 2 -10.27 17.14 -37.31
CA SER A 2 -9.10 17.64 -36.56
C SER A 2 -8.53 16.58 -35.62
N MET A 3 -7.22 16.57 -35.40
CA MET A 3 -6.50 15.70 -34.45
C MET A 3 -7.18 15.63 -33.07
N LEU A 4 -7.66 16.75 -32.55
CA LEU A 4 -8.40 16.86 -31.28
C LEU A 4 -9.62 15.92 -31.21
N ARG A 5 -10.34 15.72 -32.31
CA ARG A 5 -11.51 14.83 -32.35
C ARG A 5 -11.14 13.34 -32.26
N LYS A 6 -9.95 12.98 -32.76
CA LYS A 6 -9.42 11.61 -32.63
C LYS A 6 -8.99 11.30 -31.19
N TYR A 7 -8.33 12.24 -30.51
CA TYR A 7 -7.92 12.06 -29.11
C TYR A 7 -9.13 11.93 -28.17
N ASN A 8 -10.17 12.75 -28.38
CA ASN A 8 -11.38 12.65 -27.57
C ASN A 8 -12.10 11.30 -27.75
N LEU A 9 -12.13 10.75 -28.98
CA LEU A 9 -12.71 9.42 -29.25
C LEU A 9 -11.92 8.30 -28.58
N ILE A 10 -10.59 8.37 -28.56
CA ILE A 10 -9.73 7.39 -27.90
C ILE A 10 -9.91 7.45 -26.37
N VAL A 11 -9.96 8.65 -25.79
CA VAL A 11 -10.21 8.85 -24.36
C VAL A 11 -11.60 8.36 -23.97
N ILE A 12 -12.63 8.64 -24.77
CA ILE A 12 -14.00 8.16 -24.53
C ILE A 12 -14.06 6.63 -24.66
N ALA A 13 -13.40 6.03 -25.66
CA ALA A 13 -13.34 4.58 -25.82
C ALA A 13 -12.59 3.90 -24.67
N LEU A 14 -11.52 4.51 -24.14
CA LEU A 14 -10.80 4.05 -22.96
C LEU A 14 -11.70 4.13 -21.72
N ILE A 15 -12.41 5.22 -21.51
CA ILE A 15 -13.34 5.38 -20.39
C ILE A 15 -14.52 4.40 -20.50
N LEU A 16 -15.08 4.20 -21.71
CA LEU A 16 -16.14 3.20 -21.94
C LEU A 16 -15.65 1.76 -21.72
N SER A 17 -14.43 1.42 -22.14
CA SER A 17 -13.86 0.10 -21.87
C SER A 17 -13.65 -0.12 -20.36
N ILE A 18 -13.21 0.87 -19.61
CA ILE A 18 -13.08 0.81 -18.14
C ILE A 18 -14.45 0.57 -17.50
N VAL A 19 -15.51 1.21 -18.00
CA VAL A 19 -16.89 1.05 -17.47
C VAL A 19 -17.52 -0.30 -17.84
N LEU A 20 -17.22 -0.83 -19.03
CA LEU A 20 -17.80 -2.11 -19.50
C LEU A 20 -17.17 -3.37 -18.89
N PHE A 21 -15.94 -3.29 -18.35
CA PHE A 21 -15.27 -4.42 -17.71
C PHE A 21 -15.49 -4.49 -16.19
N GLY A 22 -16.34 -3.63 -15.61
CA GLY A 22 -16.52 -3.41 -14.17
C GLY A 22 -17.27 -4.48 -13.38
N PHE A 23 -17.41 -5.72 -13.83
CA PHE A 23 -18.03 -6.79 -13.04
C PHE A 23 -17.02 -7.88 -12.69
N CYS A 24 -16.27 -7.66 -11.63
CA CYS A 24 -15.35 -8.66 -11.18
C CYS A 24 -15.31 -8.85 -9.67
N ASN A 25 -15.92 -9.96 -9.23
CA ASN A 25 -15.91 -10.42 -7.85
C ASN A 25 -14.67 -11.30 -7.60
N GLN A 26 -13.50 -10.69 -7.37
CA GLN A 26 -12.42 -11.36 -6.64
C GLN A 26 -11.71 -10.31 -5.78
N VAL A 27 -11.92 -10.40 -4.49
CA VAL A 27 -11.12 -9.68 -3.50
C VAL A 27 -9.81 -10.42 -3.40
N LEU A 28 -8.76 -9.84 -3.94
CA LEU A 28 -7.41 -10.26 -3.62
C LEU A 28 -7.07 -9.64 -2.27
N ALA A 29 -6.77 -10.44 -1.28
CA ALA A 29 -6.29 -9.94 -0.01
C ALA A 29 -4.93 -9.24 -0.24
N GLN A 30 -4.83 -7.99 0.18
CA GLN A 30 -3.72 -7.10 -0.04
C GLN A 30 -3.35 -6.45 1.28
N GLN A 31 -2.09 -6.52 1.71
CA GLN A 31 -1.71 -6.00 3.03
C GLN A 31 -1.39 -4.50 3.02
N THR A 32 -0.91 -4.00 1.89
CA THR A 32 -0.71 -2.56 1.63
C THR A 32 -1.25 -2.23 0.25
N ILE A 33 -1.61 -0.99 -0.03
CA ILE A 33 -1.90 -0.53 -1.40
C ILE A 33 -0.55 -0.40 -2.12
N PHE A 34 0.31 0.50 -1.71
CA PHE A 34 1.75 0.49 -1.79
C PHE A 34 2.28 0.69 -0.36
N ASN A 35 2.29 1.91 0.14
CA ASN A 35 2.70 2.24 1.50
C ASN A 35 1.52 2.27 2.49
N VAL A 36 0.31 2.63 2.02
CA VAL A 36 -0.88 2.71 2.88
C VAL A 36 -1.36 1.31 3.25
N PRO A 37 -1.44 0.99 4.56
CA PRO A 37 -1.97 -0.30 4.99
C PRO A 37 -3.39 -0.52 4.50
N SER A 38 -3.67 -1.69 3.96
CA SER A 38 -5.02 -2.07 3.54
C SER A 38 -5.86 -2.54 4.73
N ALA A 39 -7.18 -2.62 4.52
CA ALA A 39 -8.11 -3.18 5.51
C ALA A 39 -8.20 -4.71 5.46
N ASP A 40 -7.36 -5.37 4.68
CA ASP A 40 -7.34 -6.83 4.60
C ASP A 40 -6.38 -7.39 5.65
N ILE A 41 -6.73 -8.55 6.22
CA ILE A 41 -6.00 -9.26 7.26
C ILE A 41 -5.55 -10.60 6.72
N THR A 42 -4.32 -10.98 7.03
CA THR A 42 -3.84 -12.34 6.79
C THR A 42 -4.70 -13.33 7.57
N GLU A 43 -5.26 -14.32 6.88
CA GLU A 43 -6.11 -15.33 7.49
C GLU A 43 -5.36 -16.08 8.60
N LYS A 44 -6.10 -16.46 9.65
CA LYS A 44 -5.53 -17.20 10.78
C LYS A 44 -4.74 -18.44 10.32
N GLY A 45 -3.49 -18.54 10.79
CA GLY A 45 -2.58 -19.64 10.46
C GLY A 45 -1.93 -19.53 9.08
N LYS A 46 -2.15 -18.45 8.34
CA LYS A 46 -1.42 -18.16 7.10
C LYS A 46 -0.30 -17.15 7.33
N ILE A 47 0.65 -17.15 6.41
CA ILE A 47 1.72 -16.15 6.34
C ILE A 47 1.55 -15.38 5.04
N PHE A 48 1.70 -14.08 5.12
CA PHE A 48 1.89 -13.17 4.00
C PHE A 48 3.33 -12.70 3.96
N VAL A 49 3.92 -12.60 2.77
CA VAL A 49 5.25 -12.02 2.55
C VAL A 49 5.17 -11.08 1.35
N GLN A 50 5.77 -9.91 1.47
CA GLN A 50 5.88 -8.92 0.41
C GLN A 50 7.32 -8.41 0.34
N HIS A 51 7.85 -8.35 -0.87
CA HIS A 51 9.10 -7.68 -1.18
C HIS A 51 8.80 -6.45 -2.02
N GLU A 52 9.32 -5.31 -1.59
CA GLU A 52 9.24 -4.04 -2.30
C GLU A 52 10.65 -3.60 -2.72
N SER A 53 10.74 -3.12 -3.94
CA SER A 53 11.92 -2.48 -4.49
C SER A 53 11.55 -1.09 -4.99
N GLN A 54 12.20 -0.06 -4.46
CA GLN A 54 12.07 1.32 -4.91
C GLN A 54 13.36 1.72 -5.62
N PHE A 55 13.23 2.31 -6.81
CA PHE A 55 14.35 2.76 -7.64
C PHE A 55 14.20 4.24 -7.95
N SER A 56 15.15 5.03 -7.48
CA SER A 56 15.33 6.44 -7.84
C SER A 56 16.57 6.62 -8.70
N ASP A 57 16.85 7.85 -9.14
CA ASP A 57 18.03 8.13 -9.97
C ASP A 57 19.36 7.79 -9.26
N ASP A 58 19.39 7.88 -7.94
CA ASP A 58 20.63 7.78 -7.16
C ASP A 58 20.83 6.43 -6.46
N PHE A 59 19.74 5.72 -6.12
CA PHE A 59 19.82 4.45 -5.36
C PHE A 59 18.56 3.60 -5.44
N GLY A 60 18.70 2.35 -5.03
CA GLY A 60 17.60 1.43 -4.76
C GLY A 60 17.39 1.26 -3.25
N LEU A 61 16.13 1.23 -2.82
CA LEU A 61 15.69 0.86 -1.48
C LEU A 61 14.88 -0.41 -1.53
N PHE A 62 15.05 -1.26 -0.53
CA PHE A 62 14.35 -2.54 -0.41
C PHE A 62 13.66 -2.65 0.93
N THR A 63 12.39 -3.05 0.89
CA THR A 63 11.57 -3.36 2.06
C THR A 63 11.08 -4.79 1.96
N ASN A 64 11.16 -5.54 3.06
CA ASN A 64 10.57 -6.85 3.18
C ASN A 64 9.56 -6.83 4.32
N TYR A 65 8.34 -7.21 4.01
CA TYR A 65 7.23 -7.24 4.94
C TYR A 65 6.73 -8.66 5.10
N GLY A 66 6.44 -9.06 6.33
CA GLY A 66 5.81 -10.32 6.66
C GLY A 66 4.66 -10.11 7.63
N ALA A 67 3.57 -10.84 7.46
CA ALA A 67 2.46 -10.86 8.39
C ALA A 67 2.04 -12.29 8.70
N TYR A 68 1.64 -12.53 9.95
CA TYR A 68 1.10 -13.80 10.42
C TYR A 68 -0.29 -13.60 11.02
N GLY A 69 -1.28 -14.25 10.46
CA GLY A 69 -2.66 -14.21 10.95
C GLY A 69 -2.83 -14.97 12.26
N ILE A 70 -3.07 -14.25 13.35
CA ILE A 70 -3.29 -14.84 14.69
C ILE A 70 -4.77 -15.01 15.02
N GLY A 71 -5.65 -14.30 14.31
CA GLY A 71 -7.09 -14.34 14.56
C GLY A 71 -7.90 -14.02 13.30
N LYS A 72 -9.22 -13.95 13.44
CA LYS A 72 -10.12 -13.59 12.34
C LYS A 72 -9.90 -12.16 11.84
N TYR A 73 -9.45 -11.27 12.72
CA TYR A 73 -9.38 -9.83 12.49
C TYR A 73 -8.03 -9.22 12.87
N THR A 74 -7.04 -10.05 13.18
CA THR A 74 -5.75 -9.56 13.71
C THR A 74 -4.59 -10.36 13.14
N GLU A 75 -3.53 -9.66 12.79
CA GLU A 75 -2.24 -10.21 12.37
C GLU A 75 -1.09 -9.56 13.13
N LEU A 76 0.04 -10.24 13.19
CA LEU A 76 1.32 -9.72 13.66
C LEU A 76 2.19 -9.43 12.46
N ASP A 77 2.92 -8.32 12.52
CA ASP A 77 3.71 -7.78 11.44
C ASP A 77 5.20 -7.74 11.77
N LEU A 78 6.01 -8.11 10.80
CA LEU A 78 7.45 -7.99 10.83
C LEU A 78 7.91 -7.31 9.54
N THR A 79 8.66 -6.22 9.64
CA THR A 79 9.13 -5.48 8.48
C THR A 79 10.62 -5.19 8.60
N LEU A 80 11.38 -5.40 7.53
CA LEU A 80 12.76 -4.95 7.39
C LEU A 80 12.82 -3.90 6.30
N PHE A 81 13.13 -2.65 6.67
CA PHE A 81 13.29 -1.54 5.72
C PHE A 81 14.68 -0.92 5.77
N GLY A 82 14.95 -0.02 4.82
CA GLY A 82 16.16 0.76 4.78
C GLY A 82 17.37 0.01 4.24
N VAL A 83 17.19 -1.18 3.67
CA VAL A 83 18.24 -1.86 2.90
C VAL A 83 18.43 -1.08 1.60
N SER A 84 19.65 -0.57 1.33
CA SER A 84 19.88 0.27 0.15
C SER A 84 21.14 -0.11 -0.63
N THR A 85 21.19 0.29 -1.90
CA THR A 85 22.34 0.03 -2.78
C THR A 85 23.51 0.99 -2.59
N ASN A 86 23.31 2.12 -1.91
CA ASN A 86 24.32 3.18 -1.78
C ASN A 86 25.06 3.19 -0.44
N ASN A 87 25.10 2.05 0.27
CA ASN A 87 25.78 1.87 1.57
C ASN A 87 25.28 2.83 2.68
N ILE A 88 24.13 3.42 2.53
CA ILE A 88 23.45 4.13 3.62
C ILE A 88 22.91 3.07 4.58
N ASN A 89 23.63 2.84 5.65
CA ASN A 89 23.31 1.82 6.66
C ASN A 89 22.17 2.32 7.57
N ASN A 90 20.94 2.25 7.09
CA ASN A 90 19.75 2.67 7.81
C ASN A 90 18.74 1.52 8.00
N GLU A 91 19.24 0.29 8.10
CA GLU A 91 18.36 -0.87 8.28
C GLU A 91 17.58 -0.76 9.57
N VAL A 92 16.27 -0.97 9.46
CA VAL A 92 15.31 -0.87 10.55
C VAL A 92 14.44 -2.12 10.59
N LEU A 93 14.34 -2.73 11.75
CA LEU A 93 13.41 -3.81 12.02
C LEU A 93 12.12 -3.25 12.64
N GLY A 94 10.99 -3.44 11.97
CA GLY A 94 9.68 -3.08 12.47
C GLY A 94 8.93 -4.28 13.03
N LEU A 95 8.45 -4.16 14.27
CA LEU A 95 7.57 -5.13 14.90
C LEU A 95 6.20 -4.48 15.11
N GLY A 96 5.15 -5.14 14.67
CA GLY A 96 3.82 -4.53 14.73
C GLY A 96 2.67 -5.50 14.75
N PHE A 97 1.50 -4.90 14.67
CA PHE A 97 0.24 -5.62 14.49
C PHE A 97 -0.74 -4.77 13.69
N LYS A 98 -1.69 -5.43 13.07
CA LYS A 98 -2.86 -4.82 12.44
C LYS A 98 -4.12 -5.56 12.88
N THR A 99 -5.17 -4.80 13.17
CA THR A 99 -6.51 -5.35 13.42
C THR A 99 -7.55 -4.60 12.59
N THR A 100 -8.55 -5.33 12.10
CA THR A 100 -9.60 -4.76 11.26
C THR A 100 -10.96 -5.22 11.75
N LEU A 101 -11.86 -4.26 11.97
CA LEU A 101 -13.23 -4.49 12.41
C LEU A 101 -14.19 -4.27 11.23
N PRO A 102 -14.98 -5.27 10.83
CA PRO A 102 -16.03 -5.07 9.83
C PRO A 102 -17.15 -4.23 10.44
N LEU A 103 -17.55 -3.15 9.77
CA LEU A 103 -18.62 -2.25 10.20
C LEU A 103 -19.88 -2.44 9.38
N HIS A 104 -19.74 -2.72 8.06
CA HIS A 104 -20.88 -2.89 7.18
C HIS A 104 -20.56 -3.87 6.04
N GLU A 105 -21.31 -4.98 5.97
CA GLU A 105 -21.03 -6.08 5.04
C GLU A 105 -21.26 -5.72 3.57
N LYS A 106 -22.38 -5.07 3.23
CA LYS A 106 -22.75 -4.77 1.83
C LYS A 106 -21.75 -3.87 1.10
N THR A 107 -21.12 -2.98 1.82
CA THR A 107 -20.10 -2.06 1.29
C THR A 107 -18.69 -2.48 1.70
N GLU A 108 -18.52 -3.64 2.34
CA GLU A 108 -17.26 -4.10 2.92
C GLU A 108 -16.55 -2.98 3.72
N THR A 109 -17.37 -2.15 4.43
CA THR A 109 -16.80 -1.06 5.23
C THR A 109 -16.12 -1.64 6.46
N LYS A 110 -14.86 -1.26 6.64
CA LYS A 110 -13.98 -1.76 7.69
C LYS A 110 -13.26 -0.59 8.37
N LEU A 111 -13.12 -0.68 9.69
CA LEU A 111 -12.23 0.17 10.47
C LEU A 111 -10.97 -0.63 10.77
N THR A 112 -9.82 -0.09 10.38
CA THR A 112 -8.52 -0.70 10.62
C THR A 112 -7.72 0.15 11.61
N PHE A 113 -7.02 -0.53 12.48
CA PHE A 113 -6.06 0.03 13.42
C PHE A 113 -4.78 -0.80 13.40
N GLY A 114 -3.64 -0.15 13.40
CA GLY A 114 -2.35 -0.83 13.46
C GLY A 114 -1.27 0.02 14.10
N SER A 115 -0.24 -0.65 14.54
CA SER A 115 0.94 -0.02 15.15
C SER A 115 2.20 -0.78 14.79
N LEU A 116 3.30 -0.05 14.60
CA LEU A 116 4.61 -0.57 14.31
C LEU A 116 5.64 0.11 15.21
N ILE A 117 6.56 -0.66 15.74
CA ILE A 117 7.72 -0.20 16.51
C ILE A 117 8.96 -0.44 15.64
N PRO A 118 9.45 0.57 14.92
CA PRO A 118 10.69 0.48 14.17
C PRO A 118 11.89 0.64 15.08
N ILE A 119 12.80 -0.32 15.00
CA ILE A 119 14.04 -0.43 15.78
C ILE A 119 15.21 -0.32 14.81
N SER A 120 16.03 0.70 14.93
CA SER A 120 17.24 0.83 14.12
C SER A 120 18.23 -0.27 14.45
N LEU A 121 18.67 -1.02 13.45
CA LEU A 121 19.72 -2.04 13.61
C LEU A 121 21.14 -1.43 13.71
N ARG A 122 21.25 -0.10 13.53
CA ARG A 122 22.52 0.66 13.57
C ARG A 122 22.61 1.60 14.78
N GLY A 123 21.72 1.46 15.76
CA GLY A 123 21.77 2.26 17.00
C GLY A 123 21.18 3.67 16.88
N ASN A 124 20.47 3.99 15.78
CA ASN A 124 19.83 5.30 15.60
C ASN A 124 18.56 5.51 16.44
N GLY A 125 18.20 4.52 17.28
CA GLY A 125 17.09 4.61 18.22
C GLY A 125 15.88 3.75 17.84
N VAL A 126 14.78 3.99 18.57
CA VAL A 126 13.50 3.30 18.41
C VAL A 126 12.43 4.33 18.13
N GLY A 127 11.62 4.07 17.12
CA GLY A 127 10.49 4.91 16.76
C GLY A 127 9.16 4.29 17.16
N GLY A 128 8.08 4.97 16.78
CA GLY A 128 6.70 4.50 16.89
C GLY A 128 5.87 5.02 15.73
N TYR A 129 5.00 4.19 15.23
CA TYR A 129 4.05 4.51 14.17
C TYR A 129 2.73 3.82 14.47
N THR A 130 1.66 4.58 14.54
CA THR A 130 0.30 4.08 14.79
C THR A 130 -0.65 4.73 13.78
N TYR A 131 -1.57 3.97 13.24
CA TYR A 131 -2.52 4.45 12.26
C TYR A 131 -3.92 3.91 12.50
N SER A 132 -4.90 4.65 11.98
CA SER A 132 -6.28 4.18 11.87
C SER A 132 -6.90 4.71 10.58
N HIS A 133 -7.66 3.87 9.90
CA HIS A 133 -8.35 4.25 8.68
C HIS A 133 -9.67 3.51 8.49
N LEU A 134 -10.57 4.14 7.76
CA LEU A 134 -11.77 3.52 7.20
C LEU A 134 -11.49 3.12 5.75
N SER A 135 -11.94 1.93 5.40
CA SER A 135 -11.96 1.45 4.02
C SER A 135 -13.37 1.04 3.65
N THR A 136 -13.83 1.43 2.47
CA THR A 136 -15.17 1.09 1.98
C THR A 136 -15.13 0.76 0.49
N ARG A 137 -15.98 -0.15 0.05
CA ARG A 137 -16.13 -0.54 -1.36
C ARG A 137 -17.44 0.02 -1.92
N LEU A 138 -17.36 0.73 -3.04
CA LEU A 138 -18.53 1.23 -3.76
C LEU A 138 -19.20 0.05 -4.50
N PRO A 139 -20.46 -0.34 -4.19
CA PRO A 139 -21.03 -1.60 -4.66
C PRO A 139 -21.11 -1.75 -6.18
N LYS A 140 -21.41 -0.68 -6.92
CA LYS A 140 -21.54 -0.71 -8.38
C LYS A 140 -20.18 -0.72 -9.10
N LEU A 141 -19.25 0.08 -8.64
CA LEU A 141 -17.94 0.26 -9.27
C LEU A 141 -16.88 -0.70 -8.74
N GLN A 142 -17.16 -1.34 -7.60
CA GLN A 142 -16.19 -2.15 -6.85
C GLN A 142 -14.92 -1.39 -6.45
N THR A 143 -14.93 -0.06 -6.60
CA THR A 143 -13.84 0.81 -6.16
C THR A 143 -13.73 0.76 -4.65
N ARG A 144 -12.56 0.42 -4.14
CA ARG A 144 -12.24 0.55 -2.71
C ARG A 144 -11.60 1.91 -2.47
N ILE A 145 -12.10 2.60 -1.45
CA ILE A 145 -11.58 3.89 -0.97
C ILE A 145 -11.14 3.69 0.46
N THR A 146 -9.91 4.06 0.77
CA THR A 146 -9.33 4.04 2.11
C THR A 146 -8.94 5.45 2.51
N SER A 147 -9.27 5.88 3.71
CA SER A 147 -8.85 7.18 4.25
C SER A 147 -8.72 7.13 5.77
N GLY A 148 -7.69 7.75 6.29
CA GLY A 148 -7.41 7.78 7.71
C GLY A 148 -6.25 8.67 8.08
N VAL A 149 -5.73 8.44 9.27
CA VAL A 149 -4.63 9.22 9.85
C VAL A 149 -3.58 8.29 10.42
N PHE A 150 -2.34 8.79 10.48
CA PHE A 150 -1.31 8.17 11.28
C PHE A 150 -0.67 9.18 12.25
N ILE A 151 -0.11 8.63 13.31
CA ILE A 151 0.71 9.34 14.29
C ILE A 151 2.03 8.59 14.39
N GLY A 152 3.13 9.30 14.29
CA GLY A 152 4.46 8.71 14.42
C GLY A 152 5.41 9.58 15.24
N THR A 153 6.57 9.04 15.54
CA THR A 153 7.61 9.76 16.26
C THR A 153 8.43 10.65 15.35
N ASN A 154 9.02 11.71 15.91
CA ASN A 154 9.86 12.66 15.16
C ASN A 154 11.08 11.99 14.49
N ILE A 155 11.57 10.89 15.06
CA ILE A 155 12.69 10.13 14.47
C ILE A 155 12.33 9.53 13.11
N LEU A 156 11.05 9.26 12.83
CA LEU A 156 10.56 8.70 11.57
C LEU A 156 10.02 9.78 10.61
N PHE A 157 9.34 10.79 11.17
CA PHE A 157 8.52 11.71 10.40
C PHE A 157 8.92 13.18 10.56
N GLY A 158 10.03 13.45 11.27
CA GLY A 158 10.50 14.80 11.52
C GLY A 158 9.44 15.61 12.30
N ARG A 159 8.97 16.73 11.72
CA ARG A 159 7.94 17.58 12.33
C ARG A 159 6.51 17.15 11.99
N ASP A 160 6.34 16.36 10.95
CA ASP A 160 5.03 15.94 10.43
C ASP A 160 4.59 14.63 11.11
N VAL A 161 4.44 14.67 12.42
CA VAL A 161 4.13 13.49 13.27
C VAL A 161 2.69 13.02 13.20
N ILE A 162 1.77 13.87 12.71
CA ILE A 162 0.35 13.53 12.49
C ILE A 162 0.01 13.89 11.05
N CYS A 163 -0.35 12.91 10.25
CA CYS A 163 -0.62 13.08 8.84
C CYS A 163 -1.79 12.19 8.37
N ASN A 164 -2.28 12.48 7.16
CA ASN A 164 -3.31 11.69 6.51
C ASN A 164 -2.71 10.55 5.69
N ILE A 165 -3.41 9.44 5.63
CA ILE A 165 -3.20 8.33 4.70
C ILE A 165 -4.46 8.09 3.90
N SER A 166 -4.32 7.90 2.58
CA SER A 166 -5.45 7.66 1.69
C SER A 166 -5.07 6.72 0.58
N GLY A 167 -6.04 5.97 0.08
CA GLY A 167 -5.82 5.06 -1.04
C GLY A 167 -7.10 4.82 -1.84
N ILE A 168 -6.91 4.46 -3.08
CA ILE A 168 -7.98 4.06 -4.00
C ILE A 168 -7.53 2.84 -4.79
N GLU A 169 -8.43 1.89 -4.95
CA GLU A 169 -8.22 0.66 -5.70
C GLU A 169 -9.42 0.44 -6.61
N GLN A 170 -9.19 0.47 -7.92
CA GLN A 170 -10.21 0.26 -8.94
C GLN A 170 -9.93 -1.02 -9.71
N PRO A 171 -10.69 -2.11 -9.48
CA PRO A 171 -10.62 -3.29 -10.33
C PRO A 171 -11.01 -2.94 -11.78
N VAL A 172 -10.16 -3.31 -12.73
CA VAL A 172 -10.38 -3.14 -14.17
C VAL A 172 -10.74 -4.49 -14.80
N THR A 173 -10.10 -5.57 -14.32
CA THR A 173 -10.40 -6.95 -14.70
C THR A 173 -10.33 -7.84 -13.46
N LYS A 174 -10.54 -9.16 -13.63
CA LYS A 174 -10.33 -10.14 -12.54
C LYS A 174 -8.90 -10.19 -11.99
N LYS A 175 -7.95 -9.70 -12.75
CA LYS A 175 -6.54 -9.79 -12.40
C LYS A 175 -5.84 -8.45 -12.31
N LEU A 176 -6.41 -7.40 -12.89
CA LEU A 176 -5.79 -6.08 -13.00
C LEU A 176 -6.60 -5.05 -12.23
N SER A 177 -5.95 -4.28 -11.36
CA SER A 177 -6.51 -3.09 -10.74
C SER A 177 -5.62 -1.88 -11.00
N ILE A 178 -6.23 -0.71 -11.11
CA ILE A 178 -5.55 0.58 -10.99
C ILE A 178 -5.57 0.94 -9.52
N ILE A 179 -4.44 1.31 -8.98
CA ILE A 179 -4.29 1.63 -7.57
C ILE A 179 -3.54 2.95 -7.39
N MET A 180 -3.81 3.62 -6.30
CA MET A 180 -3.10 4.83 -5.91
C MET A 180 -3.16 4.97 -4.41
N ASP A 181 -2.05 5.32 -3.79
CA ASP A 181 -2.04 5.70 -2.39
C ASP A 181 -1.29 7.00 -2.14
N TRP A 182 -1.53 7.57 -0.98
CA TRP A 182 -0.93 8.83 -0.57
C TRP A 182 -0.68 8.85 0.94
N TYR A 183 0.57 9.03 1.28
CA TYR A 183 1.01 9.47 2.60
C TYR A 183 1.22 10.97 2.55
N SER A 184 0.45 11.74 3.32
CA SER A 184 0.62 13.19 3.39
C SER A 184 1.85 13.57 4.23
N GLY A 185 2.21 14.86 4.21
CA GLY A 185 3.38 15.38 4.93
C GLY A 185 4.61 15.57 4.05
N LYS A 186 5.59 16.31 4.60
CA LYS A 186 6.85 16.66 3.92
C LYS A 186 8.03 15.80 4.38
N HIS A 187 7.78 14.76 5.17
CA HIS A 187 8.79 13.80 5.63
C HIS A 187 9.26 12.87 4.50
N ALA A 188 10.32 12.11 4.76
CA ALA A 188 10.93 11.21 3.76
C ALA A 188 9.98 10.11 3.23
N ASN A 189 8.94 9.76 3.99
CA ASN A 189 7.92 8.78 3.61
C ASN A 189 6.64 9.42 3.03
N GLY A 190 6.66 10.73 2.72
CA GLY A 190 5.52 11.45 2.16
C GLY A 190 5.48 11.33 0.64
N PHE A 191 4.63 10.44 0.11
CA PHE A 191 4.53 10.11 -1.30
C PHE A 191 3.10 9.98 -1.78
N LEU A 192 2.88 10.33 -3.05
CA LEU A 192 1.77 9.88 -3.87
C LEU A 192 2.29 8.79 -4.82
N ILE A 193 1.64 7.62 -4.86
CA ILE A 193 2.07 6.50 -5.71
C ILE A 193 0.89 6.01 -6.56
N PRO A 194 0.69 6.54 -7.78
CA PRO A 194 -0.17 5.93 -8.77
C PRO A 194 0.47 4.67 -9.36
N GLY A 195 -0.34 3.65 -9.64
CA GLY A 195 0.16 2.41 -10.20
C GLY A 195 -0.92 1.39 -10.53
N VAL A 196 -0.50 0.16 -10.67
CA VAL A 196 -1.34 -0.98 -10.99
C VAL A 196 -0.97 -2.19 -10.14
N SER A 197 -1.93 -3.08 -9.91
CA SER A 197 -1.68 -4.41 -9.36
C SER A 197 -2.15 -5.47 -10.33
N TYR A 198 -1.38 -6.57 -10.44
CA TYR A 198 -1.70 -7.72 -11.27
C TYR A 198 -1.61 -9.02 -10.48
N ALA A 199 -2.73 -9.72 -10.37
CA ALA A 199 -2.81 -11.01 -9.73
C ALA A 199 -2.52 -12.13 -10.72
N PHE A 200 -1.40 -12.82 -10.57
CA PHE A 200 -1.11 -14.04 -11.31
C PHE A 200 -2.09 -15.15 -10.91
N ASN A 201 -2.35 -15.25 -9.62
CA ASN A 201 -3.34 -16.13 -8.98
C ASN A 201 -3.75 -15.50 -7.63
N PRO A 202 -4.72 -16.07 -6.88
CA PRO A 202 -5.18 -15.49 -5.60
C PRO A 202 -4.10 -15.37 -4.52
N ALA A 203 -2.98 -16.10 -4.64
CA ALA A 203 -1.91 -16.08 -3.65
C ALA A 203 -0.68 -15.28 -4.08
N LEU A 204 -0.59 -14.81 -5.34
CA LEU A 204 0.60 -14.12 -5.87
C LEU A 204 0.19 -12.89 -6.65
N VAL A 205 0.61 -11.71 -6.19
CA VAL A 205 0.29 -10.41 -6.77
C VAL A 205 1.56 -9.59 -6.99
N LEU A 206 1.64 -8.94 -8.15
CA LEU A 206 2.65 -7.96 -8.51
C LEU A 206 2.03 -6.56 -8.47
N TYR A 207 2.74 -5.60 -7.91
CA TYR A 207 2.41 -4.18 -7.96
C TYR A 207 3.51 -3.42 -8.68
N ALA A 208 3.13 -2.42 -9.45
CA ALA A 208 4.07 -1.53 -10.11
C ALA A 208 3.52 -0.10 -10.11
N GLY A 209 4.31 0.86 -9.66
CA GLY A 209 3.89 2.24 -9.52
C GLY A 209 5.04 3.22 -9.70
N TYR A 210 4.70 4.50 -9.67
CA TYR A 210 5.67 5.59 -9.69
C TYR A 210 5.46 6.48 -8.48
N GLN A 211 6.43 6.49 -7.61
CA GLN A 211 6.47 7.29 -6.39
C GLN A 211 6.78 8.75 -6.74
N ILE A 212 5.94 9.66 -6.25
CA ILE A 212 6.06 11.10 -6.40
C ILE A 212 6.20 11.69 -5.00
N ALA A 213 7.37 12.21 -4.67
CA ALA A 213 7.63 12.79 -3.35
C ALA A 213 6.80 14.08 -3.14
N ASN A 214 6.13 14.19 -2.01
CA ASN A 214 5.42 15.42 -1.61
C ASN A 214 6.40 16.59 -1.43
N ASN A 215 7.64 16.30 -1.03
CA ASN A 215 8.72 17.27 -0.91
C ASN A 215 10.04 16.65 -1.40
N ARG A 216 10.56 17.14 -2.53
CA ARG A 216 11.79 16.65 -3.14
C ARG A 216 13.06 16.89 -2.30
N SER A 217 13.01 17.77 -1.32
CA SER A 217 14.14 17.96 -0.39
C SER A 217 14.27 16.82 0.62
N ASN A 218 13.21 16.02 0.81
CA ASN A 218 13.15 14.97 1.82
C ASN A 218 12.88 13.57 1.23
N GLY A 219 12.51 13.49 -0.05
CA GLY A 219 12.22 12.24 -0.73
C GLY A 219 12.50 12.31 -2.22
N ASN A 220 12.78 11.17 -2.84
CA ASN A 220 13.08 11.06 -4.27
C ASN A 220 11.88 10.47 -5.02
N ASN A 221 11.68 10.95 -6.24
CA ASN A 221 10.77 10.28 -7.16
C ASN A 221 11.42 8.98 -7.65
N GLY A 222 10.59 7.98 -8.00
CA GLY A 222 11.15 6.72 -8.47
C GLY A 222 10.09 5.68 -8.80
N PHE A 223 10.53 4.56 -9.35
CA PHE A 223 9.69 3.41 -9.59
C PHE A 223 9.58 2.55 -8.35
N VAL A 224 8.39 1.98 -8.12
CA VAL A 224 8.11 1.01 -7.06
C VAL A 224 7.62 -0.27 -7.70
N ILE A 225 8.22 -1.38 -7.32
CA ILE A 225 7.78 -2.72 -7.71
C ILE A 225 7.66 -3.56 -6.46
N GLU A 226 6.52 -4.23 -6.29
CA GLU A 226 6.28 -5.11 -5.15
C GLU A 226 5.80 -6.48 -5.62
N LEU A 227 6.26 -7.51 -4.94
CA LEU A 227 5.80 -8.88 -5.13
C LEU A 227 5.29 -9.41 -3.79
N ALA A 228 4.02 -9.78 -3.76
CA ALA A 228 3.33 -10.24 -2.56
C ALA A 228 2.84 -11.69 -2.73
N LYS A 229 3.00 -12.49 -1.67
CA LYS A 229 2.60 -13.90 -1.67
C LYS A 229 2.03 -14.37 -0.34
N PHE A 230 0.98 -15.17 -0.42
CA PHE A 230 0.40 -15.89 0.71
C PHE A 230 0.86 -17.35 0.76
N PHE A 231 1.13 -17.82 1.96
CA PHE A 231 1.48 -19.21 2.24
C PHE A 231 0.53 -19.77 3.30
N SER A 232 0.08 -21.01 3.12
CA SER A 232 -0.60 -21.79 4.15
C SER A 232 0.44 -22.60 4.91
N LEU A 233 0.49 -22.45 6.23
CA LEU A 233 1.22 -23.39 7.06
C LEU A 233 0.40 -24.68 7.10
N ARG A 234 1.01 -25.79 6.73
CA ARG A 234 0.41 -27.14 6.82
C ARG A 234 0.41 -27.63 8.26
#